data_1dcf5aa96ad3f0f187ad9daa7b141fa0
#
_entry.id   1dcf5aa96ad3f0f187ad9daa7b141fa0
#
_cell.length_a   1.000
_cell.length_b   1.000
_cell.length_c   1.000
_cell.angle_alpha   90.00
_cell.angle_beta   90.00
_cell.angle_gamma   90.00
#
_symmetry.space_group_name_H-M   'P 1'
#
loop_
_entity.id
_entity.type
_entity.pdbx_description
1 polymer ?
#
loop_
_entity_poly.entity_id
_entity_poly.type
_entity_poly.pdbx_seq_one_letter_code
_entity_poly.pdbx_strand_id
1 'polypeptide(L)'
;MNKKERDKLILKYAPLVKSIVDRIACKVPGHVAERDDLVNVGVIGLISALEKFDKGRNVQFETYARFRIRGAVLDELRARDWQPRSARNKDARIEKAMLALQRQLGRPP
;
A
#
# COMPACT_ATOMS: atom_id res chain seq x y z
N MET A 1 9.54 -17.76 -3.27
CA MET A 1 8.16 -18.01 -2.80
C MET A 1 7.33 -18.56 -3.94
N ASN A 2 6.67 -19.69 -3.72
CA ASN A 2 5.82 -20.26 -4.76
C ASN A 2 4.42 -19.63 -4.77
N LYS A 3 3.65 -19.92 -5.80
CA LYS A 3 2.31 -19.34 -5.97
C LYS A 3 1.38 -19.67 -4.80
N LYS A 4 1.47 -20.90 -4.28
CA LYS A 4 0.63 -21.39 -3.19
C LYS A 4 0.89 -20.60 -1.89
N GLU A 5 2.16 -20.38 -1.58
CA GLU A 5 2.55 -19.58 -0.41
C GLU A 5 2.13 -18.11 -0.57
N ARG A 6 2.30 -17.57 -1.76
CA ARG A 6 1.89 -16.20 -2.07
C ARG A 6 0.39 -16.03 -1.87
N ASP A 7 -0.40 -16.95 -2.40
CA ASP A 7 -1.86 -16.90 -2.28
C ASP A 7 -2.31 -16.98 -0.81
N LYS A 8 -1.66 -17.82 -0.01
CA LYS A 8 -1.90 -17.90 1.43
C LYS A 8 -1.64 -16.57 2.12
N LEU A 9 -0.53 -15.92 1.79
CA LEU A 9 -0.16 -14.66 2.40
C LEU A 9 -1.09 -13.53 1.95
N ILE A 10 -1.54 -13.54 0.70
CA ILE A 10 -2.53 -12.57 0.22
C ILE A 10 -3.81 -12.70 1.02
N LEU A 11 -4.30 -13.93 1.24
CA LEU A 11 -5.49 -14.16 2.05
C LEU A 11 -5.30 -13.73 3.50
N LYS A 12 -4.13 -14.00 4.06
CA LYS A 12 -3.81 -13.61 5.43
C LYS A 12 -3.86 -12.09 5.62
N TYR A 13 -3.35 -11.34 4.66
CA TYR A 13 -3.26 -9.88 4.75
C TYR A 13 -4.39 -9.14 4.05
N ALA A 14 -5.36 -9.86 3.46
CA ALA A 14 -6.52 -9.22 2.82
C ALA A 14 -7.29 -8.28 3.77
N PRO A 15 -7.51 -8.63 5.05
CA PRO A 15 -8.16 -7.69 5.99
C PRO A 15 -7.37 -6.39 6.16
N LEU A 16 -6.05 -6.45 6.13
CA LEU A 16 -5.22 -5.26 6.20
C LEU A 16 -5.44 -4.35 5.00
N VAL A 17 -5.50 -4.92 3.80
CA VAL A 17 -5.78 -4.18 2.57
C VAL A 17 -7.14 -3.49 2.68
N LYS A 18 -8.18 -4.21 3.07
CA LYS A 18 -9.53 -3.67 3.21
C LYS A 18 -9.59 -2.54 4.22
N SER A 19 -8.92 -2.70 5.36
CA SER A 19 -8.87 -1.67 6.40
C SER A 19 -8.25 -0.37 5.89
N ILE A 20 -7.13 -0.47 5.18
CA ILE A 20 -6.45 0.69 4.62
C ILE A 20 -7.31 1.35 3.55
N VAL A 21 -7.88 0.56 2.65
CA VAL A 21 -8.72 1.06 1.57
C VAL A 21 -9.98 1.74 2.14
N ASP A 22 -10.63 1.15 3.14
CA ASP A 22 -11.83 1.74 3.72
C ASP A 22 -11.57 3.12 4.32
N ARG A 23 -10.43 3.32 4.97
CA ARG A 23 -10.07 4.63 5.51
C ARG A 23 -9.90 5.68 4.43
N ILE A 24 -9.36 5.29 3.28
CA ILE A 24 -9.16 6.19 2.16
C ILE A 24 -10.47 6.40 1.40
N ALA A 25 -11.17 5.30 1.11
CA ALA A 25 -12.38 5.32 0.28
C ALA A 25 -13.50 6.15 0.88
N CYS A 26 -13.61 6.24 2.20
CA CYS A 26 -14.65 7.03 2.85
C CYS A 26 -14.55 8.53 2.51
N LYS A 27 -13.40 8.99 2.04
CA LYS A 27 -13.16 10.38 1.64
C LYS A 27 -13.20 10.58 0.13
N VAL A 28 -13.30 9.49 -0.65
CA VAL A 28 -13.23 9.54 -2.11
C VAL A 28 -14.64 9.52 -2.68
N PRO A 29 -15.03 10.52 -3.50
CA PRO A 29 -16.32 10.48 -4.18
C PRO A 29 -16.41 9.25 -5.10
N GLY A 30 -17.58 8.64 -5.16
CA GLY A 30 -17.79 7.42 -5.95
C GLY A 30 -17.51 7.58 -7.44
N HIS A 31 -17.67 8.82 -7.97
CA HIS A 31 -17.38 9.06 -9.38
C HIS A 31 -15.89 9.12 -9.70
N VAL A 32 -15.04 9.24 -8.69
CA VAL A 32 -13.58 9.21 -8.88
C VAL A 32 -13.07 7.79 -8.89
N ALA A 33 -13.46 6.99 -7.90
CA ALA A 33 -13.07 5.59 -7.80
C ALA A 33 -14.04 4.86 -6.88
N GLU A 34 -14.34 3.62 -7.20
CA GLU A 34 -15.13 2.76 -6.35
C GLU A 34 -14.23 2.02 -5.37
N ARG A 35 -14.79 1.65 -4.21
CA ARG A 35 -14.04 0.93 -3.17
C ARG A 35 -13.39 -0.34 -3.72
N ASP A 36 -14.12 -1.12 -4.52
CA ASP A 36 -13.60 -2.37 -5.06
C ASP A 36 -12.40 -2.16 -5.99
N ASP A 37 -12.40 -1.07 -6.77
CA ASP A 37 -11.25 -0.70 -7.59
C ASP A 37 -10.03 -0.43 -6.72
N LEU A 38 -10.22 0.27 -5.61
CA LEU A 38 -9.13 0.60 -4.71
C LEU A 38 -8.63 -0.62 -3.95
N VAL A 39 -9.53 -1.57 -3.63
CA VAL A 39 -9.12 -2.85 -3.03
C VAL A 39 -8.20 -3.61 -3.99
N ASN A 40 -8.56 -3.67 -5.26
CA ASN A 40 -7.73 -4.34 -6.26
C ASN A 40 -6.35 -3.71 -6.36
N VAL A 41 -6.28 -2.38 -6.36
CA VAL A 41 -5.01 -1.66 -6.38
C VAL A 41 -4.21 -1.94 -5.10
N GLY A 42 -4.88 -1.99 -3.96
CA GLY A 42 -4.24 -2.33 -2.68
C GLY A 42 -3.65 -3.74 -2.68
N VAL A 43 -4.35 -4.69 -3.29
CA VAL A 43 -3.83 -6.07 -3.42
C VAL A 43 -2.57 -6.08 -4.29
N ILE A 44 -2.54 -5.31 -5.35
CA ILE A 44 -1.33 -5.18 -6.18
C ILE A 44 -0.17 -4.64 -5.35
N GLY A 45 -0.43 -3.65 -4.50
CA GLY A 45 0.57 -3.14 -3.56
C GLY A 45 1.08 -4.19 -2.60
N LEU A 46 0.16 -5.03 -2.09
CA LEU A 46 0.52 -6.13 -1.20
C LEU A 46 1.41 -7.17 -1.91
N ILE A 47 1.05 -7.53 -3.14
CA ILE A 47 1.85 -8.47 -3.92
C ILE A 47 3.25 -7.92 -4.14
N SER A 48 3.36 -6.64 -4.49
CA SER A 48 4.65 -5.97 -4.63
C SER A 48 5.46 -6.03 -3.34
N ALA A 49 4.80 -5.83 -2.19
CA ALA A 49 5.45 -5.91 -0.89
C ALA A 49 6.00 -7.32 -0.62
N LEU A 50 5.22 -8.35 -0.95
CA LEU A 50 5.64 -9.73 -0.76
C LEU A 50 6.86 -10.08 -1.61
N GLU A 51 6.92 -9.56 -2.82
CA GLU A 51 8.02 -9.84 -3.74
C GLU A 51 9.30 -9.10 -3.36
N LYS A 52 9.18 -7.91 -2.80
CA LYS A 52 10.32 -7.02 -2.55
C LYS A 52 10.80 -7.00 -1.11
N PHE A 53 10.09 -7.64 -0.20
CA PHE A 53 10.45 -7.62 1.21
C PHE A 53 11.71 -8.45 1.48
N ASP A 54 12.66 -7.87 2.22
CA ASP A 54 13.87 -8.53 2.65
C ASP A 54 13.79 -8.85 4.14
N LYS A 55 13.69 -10.14 4.47
CA LYS A 55 13.57 -10.62 5.85
C LYS A 55 14.81 -10.37 6.69
N GLY A 56 15.95 -10.10 6.06
CA GLY A 56 17.21 -9.79 6.76
C GLY A 56 17.27 -8.39 7.35
N ARG A 57 16.26 -7.57 7.12
CA ARG A 57 16.22 -6.20 7.61
C ARG A 57 15.37 -6.09 8.88
N ASN A 58 15.67 -5.11 9.72
CA ASN A 58 14.97 -4.87 10.98
C ASN A 58 13.64 -4.14 10.80
N VAL A 59 12.87 -4.54 9.80
CA VAL A 59 11.55 -3.97 9.52
C VAL A 59 10.56 -5.10 9.45
N GLN A 60 9.47 -4.98 10.21
CA GLN A 60 8.41 -5.96 10.16
C GLN A 60 7.69 -5.90 8.82
N PHE A 61 7.35 -7.06 8.28
CA PHE A 61 6.66 -7.14 7.00
C PHE A 61 5.36 -6.33 7.00
N GLU A 62 4.56 -6.43 8.07
CA GLU A 62 3.29 -5.72 8.15
C GLU A 62 3.47 -4.21 7.99
N THR A 63 4.48 -3.64 8.63
CA THR A 63 4.78 -2.21 8.51
C THR A 63 5.13 -1.85 7.07
N TYR A 64 5.99 -2.63 6.44
CA TYR A 64 6.37 -2.43 5.05
C TYR A 64 5.16 -2.56 4.12
N ALA A 65 4.34 -3.59 4.34
CA ALA A 65 3.14 -3.82 3.53
C ALA A 65 2.15 -2.65 3.64
N ARG A 66 1.94 -2.10 4.83
CA ARG A 66 1.06 -0.94 5.01
C ARG A 66 1.46 0.24 4.13
N PHE A 67 2.75 0.56 4.11
CA PHE A 67 3.25 1.65 3.27
C PHE A 67 3.06 1.35 1.79
N ARG A 68 3.32 0.11 1.38
CA ARG A 68 3.19 -0.28 -0.02
C ARG A 68 1.74 -0.26 -0.49
N ILE A 69 0.82 -0.78 0.33
CA ILE A 69 -0.61 -0.80 0.02
C ILE A 69 -1.14 0.62 -0.07
N ARG A 70 -0.87 1.42 0.95
CA ARG A 70 -1.35 2.80 0.99
C ARG A 70 -0.76 3.61 -0.16
N GLY A 71 0.52 3.46 -0.43
CA GLY A 71 1.18 4.14 -1.54
C GLY A 71 0.56 3.81 -2.88
N ALA A 72 0.25 2.53 -3.12
CA ALA A 72 -0.39 2.11 -4.36
C ALA A 72 -1.77 2.74 -4.55
N VAL A 73 -2.59 2.77 -3.49
CA VAL A 73 -3.93 3.36 -3.55
C VAL A 73 -3.85 4.86 -3.78
N LEU A 74 -2.97 5.56 -3.07
CA LEU A 74 -2.82 7.00 -3.24
C LEU A 74 -2.25 7.36 -4.61
N ASP A 75 -1.34 6.55 -5.15
CA ASP A 75 -0.82 6.74 -6.50
C ASP A 75 -1.94 6.61 -7.55
N GLU A 76 -2.83 5.63 -7.37
CA GLU A 76 -3.97 5.47 -8.26
C GLU A 76 -4.89 6.68 -8.21
N LEU A 77 -5.15 7.21 -7.03
CA LEU A 77 -5.99 8.40 -6.87
C LEU A 77 -5.34 9.62 -7.51
N ARG A 78 -4.04 9.79 -7.37
CA ARG A 78 -3.31 10.87 -8.04
C ARG A 78 -3.38 10.74 -9.55
N ALA A 79 -3.30 9.52 -10.08
CA ALA A 79 -3.45 9.27 -11.50
C ALA A 79 -4.85 9.63 -12.02
N ARG A 80 -5.84 9.66 -11.13
CA ARG A 80 -7.21 10.10 -11.42
C ARG A 80 -7.43 11.58 -11.06
N ASP A 81 -6.36 12.32 -10.84
CA ASP A 81 -6.38 13.74 -10.46
C ASP A 81 -7.15 14.04 -9.19
N TRP A 82 -7.10 13.13 -8.23
CA TRP A 82 -7.78 13.32 -6.96
C TRP A 82 -6.82 13.15 -5.78
N GLN A 83 -6.83 14.11 -4.87
CA GLN A 83 -6.05 14.04 -3.64
C GLN A 83 -6.75 14.81 -2.53
N PRO A 84 -7.01 14.20 -1.35
CA PRO A 84 -7.61 14.92 -0.23
C PRO A 84 -6.71 16.04 0.26
N ARG A 85 -7.29 17.19 0.63
CA ARG A 85 -6.53 18.30 1.19
C ARG A 85 -5.72 17.90 2.42
N SER A 86 -6.33 17.10 3.29
CA SER A 86 -5.69 16.64 4.52
C SER A 86 -4.58 15.62 4.28
N ALA A 87 -4.51 15.05 3.10
CA ALA A 87 -3.53 14.02 2.78
C ALA A 87 -2.18 14.58 2.34
N ARG A 88 -2.11 15.85 1.94
CA ARG A 88 -0.86 16.44 1.46
C ARG A 88 0.30 16.29 2.45
N ASN A 89 0.06 16.69 3.70
CA ASN A 89 1.10 16.60 4.73
C ASN A 89 1.36 15.16 5.15
N LYS A 90 0.30 14.34 5.17
CA LYS A 90 0.42 12.92 5.48
C LYS A 90 1.19 12.19 4.38
N ASP A 91 0.94 12.53 3.13
CA ASP A 91 1.66 11.93 1.99
C ASP A 91 3.15 12.22 2.08
N ALA A 92 3.53 13.45 2.41
CA ALA A 92 4.92 13.82 2.57
C ALA A 92 5.60 12.99 3.67
N ARG A 93 4.91 12.74 4.79
CA ARG A 93 5.42 11.91 5.87
C ARG A 93 5.57 10.46 5.44
N ILE A 94 4.58 9.95 4.72
CA ILE A 94 4.60 8.57 4.23
C ILE A 94 5.72 8.40 3.22
N GLU A 95 5.90 9.34 2.31
CA GLU A 95 6.98 9.30 1.34
C GLU A 95 8.34 9.32 2.03
N LYS A 96 8.52 10.16 3.06
CA LYS A 96 9.74 10.17 3.85
C LYS A 96 9.98 8.84 4.54
N ALA A 97 8.93 8.26 5.13
CA ALA A 97 9.02 6.97 5.78
C ALA A 97 9.36 5.86 4.78
N MET A 98 8.76 5.90 3.59
CA MET A 98 9.06 4.94 2.53
C MET A 98 10.49 5.06 2.05
N LEU A 99 10.98 6.29 1.86
CA LEU A 99 12.37 6.51 1.48
C LEU A 99 13.34 5.98 2.55
N ALA A 100 13.01 6.19 3.82
CA ALA A 100 13.81 5.67 4.92
C ALA A 100 13.82 4.15 4.91
N LEU A 101 12.67 3.52 4.66
CA LEU A 101 12.56 2.07 4.54
C LEU A 101 13.36 1.54 3.35
N GLN A 102 13.31 2.24 2.22
CA GLN A 102 14.09 1.87 1.03
C GLN A 102 15.58 1.89 1.33
N ARG A 103 16.06 2.93 2.01
CA ARG A 103 17.45 3.04 2.41
C ARG A 103 17.84 1.89 3.33
N GLN A 104 16.98 1.57 4.30
CA GLN A 104 17.17 0.47 5.22
C GLN A 104 17.22 -0.87 4.50
N LEU A 105 16.36 -1.06 3.52
CA LEU A 105 16.26 -2.30 2.75
C LEU A 105 17.32 -2.37 1.64
N GLY A 106 17.93 -1.22 1.30
CA GLY A 106 18.94 -1.17 0.27
C GLY A 106 18.43 -1.40 -1.13
N ARG A 107 17.13 -1.15 -1.38
CA ARG A 107 16.52 -1.33 -2.69
C ARG A 107 15.31 -0.42 -2.87
N PRO A 108 14.98 -0.02 -4.11
CA PRO A 108 13.79 0.78 -4.36
C PRO A 108 12.51 -0.02 -4.07
N PRO A 109 11.42 0.68 -3.79
CA PRO A 109 10.13 0.03 -3.54
C PRO A 109 9.59 -0.67 -4.76
#